data_b541d639fc785b71b08cae9fd0551bab
#
_entry.id   b541d639fc785b71b08cae9fd0551bab
#
_cell.length_a   1.000
_cell.length_b   1.000
_cell.length_c   1.000
_cell.angle_alpha   90.00
_cell.angle_beta   90.00
_cell.angle_gamma   90.00
#
_symmetry.space_group_name_H-M   'P 1'
#
loop_
_entity.id
_entity.type
_entity.pdbx_description
1 polymer ?
#
loop_
_entity_poly.entity_id
_entity_poly.type
_entity_poly.pdbx_seq_one_letter_code
_entity_poly.pdbx_strand_id
1 'polypeptide(L)'
;MKRRIRTPYFEIGVKNYVYGDDVLKMALHVDACAEKYDVDIAMIVPYLEIRRVCEQTRHLFVFAPYMDTLRPGRGMADVLPEAVKAAGACGVVINHCERPMTLPQMKATVERARELDLLVFGCADSIAETKALAQLHPDIINPEPNELIGGSSGVSSMEYVKTNIRAVKDIYPDIIVEQAAGVSSPQQVYDFIYAGCEATGAASGIFKAEDPYQMAENMIAAVRRAIDDRKVNGLD
;
A
#
# COMPACT_ATOMS: atom_id res chain seq x y z
N MET A 1 -20.55 -2.30 3.72
CA MET A 1 -19.71 -1.94 4.86
C MET A 1 -18.26 -1.96 4.36
N LYS A 2 -17.50 -0.88 4.51
CA LYS A 2 -16.10 -0.80 4.06
C LYS A 2 -15.28 -1.89 4.77
N ARG A 3 -14.56 -2.74 4.01
CA ARG A 3 -13.67 -3.74 4.58
C ARG A 3 -12.51 -2.98 5.27
N ARG A 4 -12.20 -3.31 6.53
CA ARG A 4 -11.09 -2.70 7.26
C ARG A 4 -9.86 -3.59 7.14
N ILE A 5 -8.72 -3.00 6.80
CA ILE A 5 -7.42 -3.65 6.86
C ILE A 5 -6.92 -3.66 8.31
N ARG A 6 -6.45 -4.80 8.78
CA ARG A 6 -5.86 -4.95 10.12
C ARG A 6 -4.38 -4.57 10.06
N THR A 7 -3.92 -3.90 11.09
CA THR A 7 -2.50 -3.57 11.26
C THR A 7 -1.84 -4.49 12.28
N PRO A 8 -0.56 -4.81 12.14
CA PRO A 8 0.28 -4.49 10.98
C PRO A 8 -0.07 -5.33 9.75
N TYR A 9 0.07 -4.73 8.55
CA TYR A 9 -0.14 -5.41 7.27
C TYR A 9 1.10 -5.31 6.36
N PHE A 10 1.08 -6.06 5.24
CA PHE A 10 2.11 -6.00 4.21
C PHE A 10 1.56 -5.49 2.88
N GLU A 11 2.29 -4.56 2.22
CA GLU A 11 1.94 -4.01 0.90
C GLU A 11 2.81 -4.62 -0.20
N ILE A 12 2.21 -4.88 -1.37
CA ILE A 12 2.90 -5.33 -2.58
C ILE A 12 2.52 -4.42 -3.75
N GLY A 13 3.47 -3.58 -4.17
CA GLY A 13 3.33 -2.74 -5.35
C GLY A 13 3.72 -3.49 -6.61
N VAL A 14 2.76 -3.99 -7.39
CA VAL A 14 3.07 -4.71 -8.65
C VAL A 14 3.73 -3.78 -9.66
N LYS A 15 3.29 -2.51 -9.71
CA LYS A 15 3.75 -1.54 -10.72
C LYS A 15 3.68 -2.16 -12.13
N ASN A 16 4.76 -2.03 -12.92
CA ASN A 16 4.92 -2.63 -14.25
C ASN A 16 6.02 -3.72 -14.28
N TYR A 17 6.34 -4.32 -13.12
CA TYR A 17 7.35 -5.39 -13.08
C TYR A 17 6.87 -6.65 -13.76
N VAL A 18 5.59 -6.97 -13.62
CA VAL A 18 4.91 -8.11 -14.24
C VAL A 18 3.54 -7.70 -14.79
N TYR A 19 3.00 -8.47 -15.71
CA TYR A 19 1.71 -8.24 -16.36
C TYR A 19 1.01 -9.55 -16.70
N GLY A 20 -0.27 -9.49 -17.00
CA GLY A 20 -1.06 -10.66 -17.43
C GLY A 20 -1.11 -11.77 -16.38
N ASP A 21 -0.85 -12.99 -16.82
CA ASP A 21 -0.93 -14.18 -15.96
C ASP A 21 0.03 -14.15 -14.76
N ASP A 22 1.17 -13.46 -14.87
CA ASP A 22 2.14 -13.43 -13.80
C ASP A 22 1.69 -12.55 -12.64
N VAL A 23 0.85 -11.53 -12.89
CA VAL A 23 0.17 -10.78 -11.82
C VAL A 23 -0.78 -11.70 -11.05
N LEU A 24 -1.59 -12.48 -11.76
CA LEU A 24 -2.53 -13.41 -11.12
C LEU A 24 -1.82 -14.50 -10.32
N LYS A 25 -0.75 -15.10 -10.88
CA LYS A 25 0.05 -16.11 -10.16
C LYS A 25 0.60 -15.55 -8.84
N MET A 26 1.17 -14.34 -8.89
CA MET A 26 1.65 -13.67 -7.67
C MET A 26 0.50 -13.41 -6.70
N ALA A 27 -0.65 -12.90 -7.18
CA ALA A 27 -1.81 -12.64 -6.35
C ALA A 27 -2.32 -13.90 -5.64
N LEU A 28 -2.44 -15.03 -6.35
CA LEU A 28 -2.86 -16.30 -5.77
C LEU A 28 -1.85 -16.82 -4.73
N HIS A 29 -0.56 -16.67 -5.00
CA HIS A 29 0.48 -17.07 -4.06
C HIS A 29 0.40 -16.24 -2.76
N VAL A 30 0.32 -14.92 -2.86
CA VAL A 30 0.28 -14.07 -1.66
C VAL A 30 -1.08 -14.10 -0.95
N ASP A 31 -2.18 -14.42 -1.66
CA ASP A 31 -3.48 -14.70 -1.04
C ASP A 31 -3.41 -15.92 -0.11
N ALA A 32 -2.74 -16.97 -0.55
CA ALA A 32 -2.47 -18.14 0.29
C ALA A 32 -1.54 -17.81 1.47
N CYS A 33 -0.55 -16.93 1.26
CA CYS A 33 0.31 -16.45 2.34
C CYS A 33 -0.46 -15.61 3.38
N ALA A 34 -1.42 -14.78 2.94
CA ALA A 34 -2.28 -14.00 3.84
C ALA A 34 -3.05 -14.91 4.82
N GLU A 35 -3.62 -15.99 4.30
CA GLU A 35 -4.30 -17.01 5.13
C GLU A 35 -3.30 -17.75 6.04
N LYS A 36 -2.19 -18.23 5.46
CA LYS A 36 -1.17 -19.03 6.17
C LYS A 36 -0.56 -18.31 7.36
N TYR A 37 -0.26 -17.03 7.20
CA TYR A 37 0.44 -16.22 8.22
C TYR A 37 -0.49 -15.33 9.03
N ASP A 38 -1.79 -15.30 8.73
CA ASP A 38 -2.78 -14.40 9.34
C ASP A 38 -2.30 -12.93 9.33
N VAL A 39 -1.89 -12.48 8.14
CA VAL A 39 -1.43 -11.10 7.87
C VAL A 39 -2.28 -10.55 6.73
N ASP A 40 -2.89 -9.38 6.93
CA ASP A 40 -3.59 -8.71 5.83
C ASP A 40 -2.57 -8.21 4.78
N ILE A 41 -2.93 -8.33 3.51
CA ILE A 41 -2.07 -7.92 2.40
C ILE A 41 -2.79 -6.89 1.54
N ALA A 42 -2.20 -5.70 1.39
CA ALA A 42 -2.60 -4.72 0.39
C ALA A 42 -1.82 -4.99 -0.90
N MET A 43 -2.52 -5.17 -2.01
CA MET A 43 -1.87 -5.38 -3.31
C MET A 43 -2.29 -4.30 -4.30
N ILE A 44 -1.33 -3.49 -4.76
CA ILE A 44 -1.56 -2.46 -5.78
C ILE A 44 -1.40 -3.10 -7.14
N VAL A 45 -2.53 -3.25 -7.86
CA VAL A 45 -2.64 -4.09 -9.06
C VAL A 45 -2.84 -3.22 -10.30
N PRO A 46 -2.13 -3.50 -11.43
CA PRO A 46 -2.40 -2.83 -12.71
C PRO A 46 -3.87 -2.95 -13.15
N TYR A 47 -4.41 -1.92 -13.77
CA TYR A 47 -5.86 -1.81 -14.08
C TYR A 47 -6.45 -3.03 -14.77
N LEU A 48 -5.73 -3.58 -15.76
CA LEU A 48 -6.22 -4.69 -16.59
C LEU A 48 -6.41 -5.98 -15.80
N GLU A 49 -5.73 -6.11 -14.66
CA GLU A 49 -5.73 -7.32 -13.83
C GLU A 49 -6.62 -7.21 -12.59
N ILE A 50 -7.10 -6.01 -12.22
CA ILE A 50 -7.85 -5.78 -10.97
C ILE A 50 -9.02 -6.74 -10.86
N ARG A 51 -9.92 -6.78 -11.88
CA ARG A 51 -11.10 -7.64 -11.84
C ARG A 51 -10.72 -9.10 -11.67
N ARG A 52 -9.77 -9.57 -12.48
CA ARG A 52 -9.33 -10.96 -12.47
C ARG A 52 -8.72 -11.37 -11.12
N VAL A 53 -7.92 -10.51 -10.53
CA VAL A 53 -7.35 -10.73 -9.19
C VAL A 53 -8.46 -10.76 -8.13
N CYS A 54 -9.36 -9.78 -8.13
CA CYS A 54 -10.45 -9.71 -7.16
C CYS A 54 -11.42 -10.89 -7.23
N GLU A 55 -11.66 -11.45 -8.42
CA GLU A 55 -12.54 -12.62 -8.61
C GLU A 55 -11.91 -13.93 -8.14
N GLN A 56 -10.58 -14.02 -8.10
CA GLN A 56 -9.86 -15.25 -7.82
C GLN A 56 -9.12 -15.26 -6.47
N THR A 57 -9.10 -14.14 -5.74
CA THR A 57 -8.51 -14.04 -4.40
C THR A 57 -9.57 -13.72 -3.35
N ARG A 58 -9.29 -14.01 -2.07
CA ARG A 58 -10.25 -13.83 -0.97
C ARG A 58 -9.72 -12.97 0.17
N HIS A 59 -8.41 -13.01 0.38
CA HIS A 59 -7.76 -12.40 1.55
C HIS A 59 -7.12 -11.04 1.21
N LEU A 60 -6.87 -10.76 -0.09
CA LEU A 60 -6.22 -9.53 -0.51
C LEU A 60 -7.11 -8.29 -0.41
N PHE A 61 -6.50 -7.17 -0.07
CA PHE A 61 -7.02 -5.83 -0.25
C PHE A 61 -6.44 -5.26 -1.55
N VAL A 62 -7.22 -5.34 -2.63
CA VAL A 62 -6.77 -4.91 -3.95
C VAL A 62 -6.98 -3.41 -4.13
N PHE A 63 -5.90 -2.69 -4.43
CA PHE A 63 -5.91 -1.26 -4.72
C PHE A 63 -5.65 -1.00 -6.20
N ALA A 64 -6.40 -0.04 -6.77
CA ALA A 64 -6.06 0.53 -8.06
C ALA A 64 -4.88 1.52 -7.92
N PRO A 65 -3.96 1.59 -8.91
CA PRO A 65 -2.79 2.46 -8.81
C PRO A 65 -3.12 3.96 -8.93
N TYR A 66 -4.33 4.31 -9.42
CA TYR A 66 -4.83 5.67 -9.59
C TYR A 66 -6.31 5.63 -10.00
N MET A 67 -7.04 6.72 -9.88
CA MET A 67 -8.32 6.96 -10.53
C MET A 67 -8.52 8.46 -10.82
N ASP A 68 -9.32 8.77 -11.83
CA ASP A 68 -9.77 10.13 -12.08
C ASP A 68 -10.98 10.48 -11.19
N THR A 69 -11.55 11.68 -11.35
CA THR A 69 -12.64 12.16 -10.48
C THR A 69 -13.96 12.34 -11.21
N LEU A 70 -13.99 12.01 -12.51
CA LEU A 70 -15.18 12.15 -13.35
C LEU A 70 -16.32 11.22 -12.88
N ARG A 71 -17.51 11.53 -13.35
CA ARG A 71 -18.70 10.69 -13.17
C ARG A 71 -19.03 9.95 -14.47
N PRO A 72 -19.83 8.87 -14.42
CA PRO A 72 -20.27 8.17 -15.61
C PRO A 72 -20.84 9.13 -16.66
N GLY A 73 -20.34 9.03 -17.88
CA GLY A 73 -20.72 9.92 -18.97
C GLY A 73 -19.62 10.08 -20.01
N ARG A 74 -19.42 11.32 -20.46
CA ARG A 74 -18.36 11.63 -21.44
C ARG A 74 -16.99 11.55 -20.82
N GLY A 75 -16.08 10.85 -21.49
CA GLY A 75 -14.68 10.68 -21.15
C GLY A 75 -14.08 9.61 -22.05
N MET A 76 -12.78 9.73 -22.32
CA MET A 76 -12.03 8.74 -23.10
C MET A 76 -10.63 8.64 -22.51
N ALA A 77 -10.20 7.43 -22.20
CA ALA A 77 -8.93 7.13 -21.51
C ALA A 77 -8.88 7.53 -20.03
N ASP A 78 -9.93 8.10 -19.47
CA ASP A 78 -10.02 8.36 -18.03
C ASP A 78 -10.26 7.06 -17.25
N VAL A 79 -9.73 7.00 -16.04
CA VAL A 79 -9.96 5.89 -15.10
C VAL A 79 -11.19 6.20 -14.26
N LEU A 80 -12.33 5.71 -14.70
CA LEU A 80 -13.62 5.95 -14.04
C LEU A 80 -13.68 5.30 -12.65
N PRO A 81 -13.95 6.06 -11.58
CA PRO A 81 -14.00 5.53 -10.21
C PRO A 81 -15.01 4.39 -10.02
N GLU A 82 -16.19 4.48 -10.62
CA GLU A 82 -17.21 3.43 -10.59
C GLU A 82 -16.72 2.14 -11.25
N ALA A 83 -15.93 2.25 -12.33
CA ALA A 83 -15.37 1.07 -12.99
C ALA A 83 -14.30 0.40 -12.11
N VAL A 84 -13.47 1.17 -11.40
CA VAL A 84 -12.51 0.67 -10.42
C VAL A 84 -13.24 -0.09 -9.30
N LYS A 85 -14.29 0.51 -8.74
CA LYS A 85 -15.12 -0.15 -7.72
C LYS A 85 -15.80 -1.40 -8.25
N ALA A 86 -16.39 -1.34 -9.44
CA ALA A 86 -17.06 -2.48 -10.09
C ALA A 86 -16.11 -3.61 -10.48
N ALA A 87 -14.83 -3.31 -10.68
CA ALA A 87 -13.77 -4.32 -10.87
C ALA A 87 -13.42 -5.05 -9.58
N GLY A 88 -13.87 -4.57 -8.41
CA GLY A 88 -13.65 -5.20 -7.10
C GLY A 88 -12.57 -4.53 -6.25
N ALA A 89 -11.89 -3.49 -6.74
CA ALA A 89 -10.90 -2.79 -5.93
C ALA A 89 -11.55 -2.23 -4.64
N CYS A 90 -10.84 -2.37 -3.52
CA CYS A 90 -11.27 -1.83 -2.23
C CYS A 90 -10.74 -0.42 -1.98
N GLY A 91 -9.76 0.03 -2.77
CA GLY A 91 -9.14 1.34 -2.61
C GLY A 91 -8.37 1.81 -3.83
N VAL A 92 -7.78 2.98 -3.70
CA VAL A 92 -7.02 3.65 -4.74
C VAL A 92 -5.76 4.30 -4.14
N VAL A 93 -4.66 4.25 -4.89
CA VAL A 93 -3.43 5.00 -4.57
C VAL A 93 -3.54 6.40 -5.14
N ILE A 94 -3.06 7.39 -4.40
CA ILE A 94 -2.96 8.79 -4.83
C ILE A 94 -1.55 9.33 -4.59
N ASN A 95 -1.13 10.23 -5.47
CA ASN A 95 0.11 11.01 -5.34
C ASN A 95 1.41 10.18 -5.24
N HIS A 96 1.45 8.98 -5.80
CA HIS A 96 2.72 8.25 -5.92
C HIS A 96 3.69 9.04 -6.82
N CYS A 97 5.01 8.97 -6.55
CA CYS A 97 6.03 9.71 -7.29
C CYS A 97 6.01 9.47 -8.82
N GLU A 98 5.59 8.28 -9.25
CA GLU A 98 5.40 7.96 -10.68
C GLU A 98 4.09 8.53 -11.26
N ARG A 99 3.21 9.05 -10.43
CA ARG A 99 1.96 9.72 -10.80
C ARG A 99 1.63 10.85 -9.82
N PRO A 100 2.44 11.91 -9.75
CA PRO A 100 2.26 13.00 -8.80
C PRO A 100 0.96 13.78 -9.07
N MET A 101 0.38 14.31 -8.01
CA MET A 101 -0.88 15.05 -8.03
C MET A 101 -0.73 16.40 -7.32
N THR A 102 -1.49 17.40 -7.76
CA THR A 102 -1.62 18.66 -7.00
C THR A 102 -2.54 18.46 -5.80
N LEU A 103 -2.39 19.31 -4.77
CA LEU A 103 -3.25 19.25 -3.58
C LEU A 103 -4.77 19.33 -3.91
N PRO A 104 -5.24 20.19 -4.84
CA PRO A 104 -6.63 20.18 -5.28
C PRO A 104 -7.06 18.86 -5.92
N GLN A 105 -6.19 18.21 -6.72
CA GLN A 105 -6.48 16.90 -7.29
C GLN A 105 -6.59 15.82 -6.21
N MET A 106 -5.63 15.79 -5.26
CA MET A 106 -5.69 14.85 -4.13
C MET A 106 -6.99 15.01 -3.33
N LYS A 107 -7.37 16.26 -3.00
CA LYS A 107 -8.63 16.55 -2.30
C LYS A 107 -9.84 16.00 -3.07
N ALA A 108 -9.95 16.33 -4.34
CA ALA A 108 -11.05 15.86 -5.18
C ALA A 108 -11.11 14.33 -5.27
N THR A 109 -9.95 13.66 -5.37
CA THR A 109 -9.87 12.19 -5.43
C THR A 109 -10.26 11.56 -4.09
N VAL A 110 -9.83 12.12 -2.96
CA VAL A 110 -10.24 11.65 -1.61
C VAL A 110 -11.76 11.77 -1.44
N GLU A 111 -12.35 12.91 -1.80
CA GLU A 111 -13.81 13.12 -1.75
C GLU A 111 -14.55 12.11 -2.63
N ARG A 112 -14.05 11.91 -3.85
CA ARG A 112 -14.64 10.99 -4.82
C ARG A 112 -14.53 9.52 -4.38
N ALA A 113 -13.42 9.11 -3.78
CA ALA A 113 -13.22 7.79 -3.21
C ALA A 113 -14.20 7.51 -2.06
N ARG A 114 -14.42 8.51 -1.19
CA ARG A 114 -15.40 8.40 -0.09
C ARG A 114 -16.83 8.19 -0.57
N GLU A 115 -17.25 8.87 -1.65
CA GLU A 115 -18.57 8.66 -2.24
C GLU A 115 -18.81 7.21 -2.66
N LEU A 116 -17.74 6.47 -2.98
CA LEU A 116 -17.78 5.09 -3.47
C LEU A 116 -17.34 4.06 -2.41
N ASP A 117 -17.15 4.45 -1.16
CA ASP A 117 -16.60 3.56 -0.12
C ASP A 117 -15.28 2.90 -0.56
N LEU A 118 -14.40 3.64 -1.24
CA LEU A 118 -13.03 3.22 -1.54
C LEU A 118 -12.08 3.71 -0.45
N LEU A 119 -11.11 2.87 -0.09
CA LEU A 119 -9.97 3.27 0.74
C LEU A 119 -9.04 4.19 -0.07
N VAL A 120 -8.41 5.15 0.61
CA VAL A 120 -7.42 6.03 0.00
C VAL A 120 -6.06 5.75 0.60
N PHE A 121 -5.13 5.35 -0.26
CA PHE A 121 -3.72 5.14 0.04
C PHE A 121 -2.92 6.30 -0.56
N GLY A 122 -2.43 7.21 0.27
CA GLY A 122 -1.72 8.40 -0.19
C GLY A 122 -0.21 8.28 -0.01
N CYS A 123 0.57 8.62 -1.05
CA CYS A 123 2.02 8.71 -0.99
C CYS A 123 2.47 10.17 -0.82
N ALA A 124 3.59 10.37 -0.12
CA ALA A 124 4.16 11.70 0.09
C ALA A 124 5.69 11.61 0.14
N ASP A 125 6.40 12.54 -0.51
CA ASP A 125 7.86 12.49 -0.63
C ASP A 125 8.60 13.24 0.50
N SER A 126 7.88 14.04 1.27
CA SER A 126 8.45 14.87 2.34
C SER A 126 7.53 14.96 3.54
N ILE A 127 8.08 15.34 4.70
CA ILE A 127 7.29 15.59 5.92
C ILE A 127 6.25 16.70 5.69
N ALA A 128 6.57 17.72 4.89
CA ALA A 128 5.65 18.81 4.58
C ALA A 128 4.46 18.30 3.75
N GLU A 129 4.71 17.48 2.74
CA GLU A 129 3.67 16.87 1.92
C GLU A 129 2.86 15.85 2.73
N THR A 130 3.51 15.02 3.56
CA THR A 130 2.86 14.10 4.50
C THR A 130 1.83 14.83 5.37
N LYS A 131 2.21 15.97 5.95
CA LYS A 131 1.31 16.79 6.76
C LYS A 131 0.16 17.38 5.95
N ALA A 132 0.43 17.88 4.75
CA ALA A 132 -0.60 18.42 3.86
C ALA A 132 -1.61 17.33 3.45
N LEU A 133 -1.12 16.14 3.12
CA LEU A 133 -1.95 14.99 2.77
C LEU A 133 -2.79 14.51 3.97
N ALA A 134 -2.21 14.49 5.18
CA ALA A 134 -2.93 14.10 6.39
C ALA A 134 -4.16 14.97 6.68
N GLN A 135 -4.14 16.27 6.30
CA GLN A 135 -5.30 17.17 6.41
C GLN A 135 -6.48 16.75 5.52
N LEU A 136 -6.26 15.93 4.51
CA LEU A 136 -7.30 15.40 3.65
C LEU A 136 -7.94 14.12 4.23
N HIS A 137 -7.38 13.59 5.31
CA HIS A 137 -7.81 12.39 6.02
C HIS A 137 -7.91 11.15 5.11
N PRO A 138 -6.88 10.76 4.34
CA PRO A 138 -6.86 9.46 3.67
C PRO A 138 -6.89 8.33 4.71
N ASP A 139 -7.16 7.09 4.27
CA ASP A 139 -7.15 5.94 5.19
C ASP A 139 -5.71 5.50 5.54
N ILE A 140 -4.78 5.65 4.58
CA ILE A 140 -3.37 5.25 4.69
C ILE A 140 -2.49 6.37 4.14
N ILE A 141 -1.36 6.61 4.79
CA ILE A 141 -0.28 7.44 4.24
C ILE A 141 1.02 6.64 4.25
N ASN A 142 1.70 6.63 3.11
CA ASN A 142 3.04 6.10 2.94
C ASN A 142 4.04 7.25 2.65
N PRO A 143 4.80 7.71 3.65
CA PRO A 143 5.86 8.68 3.45
C PRO A 143 7.06 8.02 2.77
N GLU A 144 7.24 8.29 1.48
CA GLU A 144 8.27 7.70 0.63
C GLU A 144 9.19 8.77 0.05
N PRO A 145 10.39 9.01 0.62
CA PRO A 145 11.39 9.84 -0.03
C PRO A 145 11.70 9.32 -1.43
N ASN A 146 11.50 10.16 -2.45
CA ASN A 146 11.62 9.76 -3.86
C ASN A 146 12.98 9.14 -4.20
N GLU A 147 14.06 9.58 -3.54
CA GLU A 147 15.42 9.06 -3.71
C GLU A 147 15.60 7.62 -3.26
N LEU A 148 14.69 7.08 -2.43
CA LEU A 148 14.73 5.69 -1.96
C LEU A 148 13.93 4.73 -2.86
N ILE A 149 13.07 5.27 -3.74
CA ILE A 149 12.16 4.47 -4.55
C ILE A 149 12.89 3.78 -5.71
N GLY A 150 12.76 2.47 -5.80
CA GLY A 150 13.31 1.65 -6.89
C GLY A 150 14.83 1.58 -6.95
N GLY A 151 15.51 2.15 -5.97
CA GLY A 151 16.94 2.37 -5.97
C GLY A 151 17.75 1.48 -5.04
N SER A 152 19.05 1.68 -5.09
CA SER A 152 20.06 1.08 -4.23
C SER A 152 20.41 1.94 -3.00
N SER A 153 19.64 2.98 -2.72
CA SER A 153 19.96 4.02 -1.74
C SER A 153 19.67 3.64 -0.28
N GLY A 154 19.18 2.41 -0.04
CA GLY A 154 18.81 1.94 1.30
C GLY A 154 17.34 2.15 1.64
N VAL A 155 17.01 2.06 2.94
CA VAL A 155 15.66 2.26 3.49
C VAL A 155 15.60 3.54 4.32
N SER A 156 14.39 4.01 4.60
CA SER A 156 14.16 5.12 5.52
C SER A 156 14.78 4.86 6.89
N SER A 157 15.45 5.88 7.45
CA SER A 157 15.97 5.76 8.81
C SER A 157 14.84 5.65 9.84
N MET A 158 15.08 4.96 10.96
CA MET A 158 14.08 4.84 12.03
C MET A 158 13.69 6.19 12.63
N GLU A 159 14.57 7.19 12.59
CA GLU A 159 14.26 8.56 13.00
C GLU A 159 13.25 9.21 12.05
N TYR A 160 13.48 9.09 10.74
CA TYR A 160 12.55 9.56 9.70
C TYR A 160 11.17 8.90 9.85
N VAL A 161 11.15 7.58 10.03
CA VAL A 161 9.92 6.79 10.26
C VAL A 161 9.13 7.34 11.45
N LYS A 162 9.76 7.44 12.62
CA LYS A 162 9.11 7.94 13.84
C LYS A 162 8.62 9.38 13.69
N THR A 163 9.37 10.22 12.97
CA THR A 163 9.00 11.61 12.71
C THR A 163 7.74 11.69 11.84
N ASN A 164 7.64 10.89 10.79
CA ASN A 164 6.46 10.85 9.93
C ASN A 164 5.23 10.27 10.65
N ILE A 165 5.40 9.18 11.40
CA ILE A 165 4.29 8.62 12.21
C ILE A 165 3.74 9.70 13.13
N ARG A 166 4.60 10.40 13.87
CA ARG A 166 4.17 11.48 14.77
C ARG A 166 3.49 12.60 14.00
N ALA A 167 4.08 13.05 12.88
CA ALA A 167 3.54 14.12 12.06
C ALA A 167 2.12 13.83 11.51
N VAL A 168 1.81 12.56 11.22
CA VAL A 168 0.47 12.14 10.78
C VAL A 168 -0.48 12.02 11.96
N LYS A 169 -0.06 11.29 13.01
CA LYS A 169 -0.92 11.01 14.19
C LYS A 169 -1.30 12.27 14.97
N ASP A 170 -0.46 13.31 14.98
CA ASP A 170 -0.77 14.62 15.58
C ASP A 170 -1.88 15.36 14.81
N ILE A 171 -2.10 15.05 13.53
CA ILE A 171 -3.15 15.67 12.71
C ILE A 171 -4.41 14.82 12.75
N TYR A 172 -4.30 13.52 12.49
CA TYR A 172 -5.43 12.59 12.48
C TYR A 172 -4.97 11.18 12.92
N PRO A 173 -5.29 10.77 14.17
CA PRO A 173 -4.77 9.53 14.75
C PRO A 173 -5.18 8.24 14.03
N ASP A 174 -6.35 8.26 13.33
CA ASP A 174 -6.88 7.06 12.69
C ASP A 174 -6.22 6.72 11.33
N ILE A 175 -5.40 7.63 10.77
CA ILE A 175 -4.67 7.35 9.53
C ILE A 175 -3.60 6.31 9.81
N ILE A 176 -3.60 5.22 9.06
CA ILE A 176 -2.54 4.21 9.09
C ILE A 176 -1.28 4.79 8.44
N VAL A 177 -0.13 4.64 9.10
CA VAL A 177 1.15 5.10 8.54
C VAL A 177 1.99 3.89 8.14
N GLU A 178 2.24 3.81 6.84
CA GLU A 178 3.09 2.79 6.23
C GLU A 178 4.51 3.29 6.02
N GLN A 179 5.48 2.36 5.93
CA GLN A 179 6.86 2.65 5.56
C GLN A 179 7.36 1.58 4.58
N ALA A 180 7.46 1.92 3.29
CA ALA A 180 7.79 0.96 2.24
C ALA A 180 9.00 1.33 1.39
N ALA A 181 9.45 2.60 1.42
CA ALA A 181 10.54 3.08 0.58
C ALA A 181 11.84 2.29 0.78
N GLY A 182 12.33 1.66 -0.30
CA GLY A 182 13.62 0.96 -0.34
C GLY A 182 13.66 -0.41 0.33
N VAL A 183 12.54 -0.93 0.83
CA VAL A 183 12.48 -2.26 1.47
C VAL A 183 12.82 -3.35 0.45
N SER A 184 13.83 -4.17 0.77
CA SER A 184 14.38 -5.19 -0.13
C SER A 184 14.75 -6.51 0.56
N SER A 185 14.51 -6.64 1.87
CA SER A 185 14.79 -7.86 2.60
C SER A 185 13.75 -8.15 3.69
N PRO A 186 13.53 -9.44 4.04
CA PRO A 186 12.66 -9.83 5.15
C PRO A 186 13.10 -9.27 6.51
N GLN A 187 14.40 -9.03 6.70
CA GLN A 187 14.88 -8.44 7.95
C GLN A 187 14.45 -6.99 8.12
N GLN A 188 14.48 -6.19 7.04
CA GLN A 188 13.97 -4.81 7.08
C GLN A 188 12.48 -4.76 7.38
N VAL A 189 11.69 -5.68 6.80
CA VAL A 189 10.25 -5.84 7.13
C VAL A 189 10.05 -6.12 8.62
N TYR A 190 10.79 -7.10 9.16
CA TYR A 190 10.76 -7.41 10.59
C TYR A 190 11.09 -6.19 11.45
N ASP A 191 12.18 -5.49 11.13
CA ASP A 191 12.69 -4.36 11.92
C ASP A 191 11.66 -3.22 11.97
N PHE A 192 11.00 -2.88 10.85
CA PHE A 192 9.97 -1.85 10.82
C PHE A 192 8.74 -2.23 11.66
N ILE A 193 8.22 -3.43 11.48
CA ILE A 193 7.04 -3.87 12.23
C ILE A 193 7.37 -4.02 13.71
N TYR A 194 8.54 -4.59 14.05
CA TYR A 194 8.97 -4.71 15.43
C TYR A 194 9.16 -3.36 16.11
N ALA A 195 9.59 -2.34 15.38
CA ALA A 195 9.71 -0.97 15.87
C ALA A 195 8.35 -0.24 16.03
N GLY A 196 7.23 -0.86 15.62
CA GLY A 196 5.89 -0.33 15.79
C GLY A 196 5.28 0.33 14.57
N CYS A 197 5.83 0.13 13.36
CA CYS A 197 5.16 0.54 12.14
C CYS A 197 3.86 -0.24 11.96
N GLU A 198 2.81 0.48 11.52
CA GLU A 198 1.49 -0.12 11.29
C GLU A 198 1.40 -0.87 9.95
N ALA A 199 2.35 -0.61 9.05
CA ALA A 199 2.49 -1.34 7.80
C ALA A 199 3.89 -1.14 7.20
N THR A 200 4.26 -2.07 6.35
CA THR A 200 5.42 -1.96 5.46
C THR A 200 5.14 -2.69 4.16
N GLY A 201 5.91 -2.41 3.13
CA GLY A 201 5.70 -3.02 1.83
C GLY A 201 6.94 -3.04 0.96
N ALA A 202 6.82 -3.68 -0.19
CA ALA A 202 7.88 -3.75 -1.18
C ALA A 202 7.34 -3.89 -2.61
N ALA A 203 8.09 -3.34 -3.56
CA ALA A 203 7.89 -3.54 -4.99
C ALA A 203 9.15 -4.14 -5.61
N SER A 204 10.17 -3.33 -5.89
CA SER A 204 11.42 -3.79 -6.50
C SER A 204 12.15 -4.86 -5.70
N GLY A 205 12.06 -4.81 -4.36
CA GLY A 205 12.66 -5.82 -3.48
C GLY A 205 12.09 -7.22 -3.69
N ILE A 206 10.83 -7.32 -4.09
CA ILE A 206 10.19 -8.58 -4.46
C ILE A 206 10.49 -8.92 -5.92
N PHE A 207 10.08 -8.07 -6.85
CA PHE A 207 10.05 -8.40 -8.28
C PHE A 207 11.42 -8.47 -8.96
N LYS A 208 12.49 -7.95 -8.32
CA LYS A 208 13.88 -8.09 -8.80
C LYS A 208 14.64 -9.21 -8.08
N ALA A 209 14.03 -9.90 -7.13
CA ALA A 209 14.65 -11.05 -6.48
C ALA A 209 14.80 -12.23 -7.46
N GLU A 210 15.73 -13.14 -7.20
CA GLU A 210 15.93 -14.36 -7.97
C GLU A 210 14.67 -15.24 -7.97
N ASP A 211 14.02 -15.36 -6.80
CA ASP A 211 12.69 -15.95 -6.64
C ASP A 211 11.74 -14.95 -5.99
N PRO A 212 10.91 -14.23 -6.79
CA PRO A 212 9.97 -13.25 -6.28
C PRO A 212 8.88 -13.84 -5.36
N TYR A 213 8.47 -15.09 -5.61
CA TYR A 213 7.45 -15.76 -4.79
C TYR A 213 7.98 -16.06 -3.40
N GLN A 214 9.16 -16.68 -3.33
CA GLN A 214 9.80 -16.97 -2.06
C GLN A 214 10.17 -15.69 -1.29
N MET A 215 10.58 -14.64 -1.99
CA MET A 215 10.87 -13.35 -1.36
C MET A 215 9.60 -12.73 -0.76
N ALA A 216 8.50 -12.70 -1.49
CA ALA A 216 7.21 -12.21 -0.99
C ALA A 216 6.75 -12.99 0.25
N GLU A 217 6.80 -14.33 0.20
CA GLU A 217 6.43 -15.18 1.33
C GLU A 217 7.32 -14.93 2.55
N ASN A 218 8.64 -14.82 2.37
CA ASN A 218 9.59 -14.54 3.45
C ASN A 218 9.33 -13.17 4.11
N MET A 219 8.97 -12.15 3.32
CA MET A 219 8.62 -10.82 3.83
C MET A 219 7.30 -10.86 4.62
N ILE A 220 6.27 -11.56 4.12
CA ILE A 220 5.00 -11.71 4.84
C ILE A 220 5.21 -12.48 6.15
N ALA A 221 6.00 -13.55 6.13
CA ALA A 221 6.36 -14.31 7.34
C ALA A 221 7.12 -13.44 8.35
N ALA A 222 7.94 -12.49 7.89
CA ALA A 222 8.64 -11.56 8.76
C ALA A 222 7.68 -10.59 9.48
N VAL A 223 6.59 -10.15 8.83
CA VAL A 223 5.52 -9.38 9.50
C VAL A 223 4.93 -10.20 10.64
N ARG A 224 4.51 -11.45 10.37
CA ARG A 224 3.93 -12.33 11.40
C ARG A 224 4.87 -12.54 12.57
N ARG A 225 6.13 -12.86 12.29
CA ARG A 225 7.16 -13.04 13.33
C ARG A 225 7.32 -11.78 14.19
N ALA A 226 7.37 -10.60 13.58
CA ALA A 226 7.50 -9.35 14.34
C ALA A 226 6.27 -9.09 15.24
N ILE A 227 5.06 -9.38 14.77
CA ILE A 227 3.83 -9.30 15.56
C ILE A 227 3.91 -10.24 16.78
N ASP A 228 4.33 -11.50 16.57
CA ASP A 228 4.41 -12.48 17.65
C ASP A 228 5.47 -12.11 18.68
N ASP A 229 6.65 -11.67 18.23
CA ASP A 229 7.74 -11.24 19.11
C ASP A 229 7.38 -9.97 19.90
N ARG A 230 6.63 -9.03 19.31
CA ARG A 230 6.10 -7.85 20.04
C ARG A 230 5.17 -8.26 21.18
N LYS A 231 4.23 -9.17 20.92
CA LYS A 231 3.30 -9.70 21.94
C LYS A 231 4.06 -10.37 23.09
N VAL A 232 5.04 -11.21 22.77
CA VAL A 232 5.88 -11.88 23.79
C VAL A 232 6.64 -10.87 24.65
N ASN A 233 7.08 -9.76 24.05
CA ASN A 233 7.86 -8.72 24.73
C ASN A 233 6.99 -7.59 25.34
N GLY A 234 5.64 -7.69 25.28
CA GLY A 234 4.72 -6.70 25.86
C GLY A 234 4.81 -5.32 25.22
N LEU A 235 5.00 -5.27 23.89
CA LEU A 235 5.14 -4.03 23.12
C LEU A 235 3.84 -3.63 22.37
N ASP A 236 2.76 -4.38 22.54
CA ASP A 236 1.44 -4.12 21.96
C ASP A 236 0.53 -3.37 22.92
#